data_712a750b7f9f46b0ed513d0c1d72ff3f
#
_entry.id   712a750b7f9f46b0ed513d0c1d72ff3f
#
_cell.length_a   1.000
_cell.length_b   1.000
_cell.length_c   1.000
_cell.angle_alpha   90.00
_cell.angle_beta   90.00
_cell.angle_gamma   90.00
#
_symmetry.space_group_name_H-M   'P 1'
#
loop_
_entity.id
_entity.type
_entity.pdbx_description
1 polymer ?
#
loop_
_entity_poly.entity_id
_entity_poly.type
_entity_poly.pdbx_seq_one_letter_code
_entity_poly.pdbx_strand_id
1 'polypeptide(L)'
;MTDLGSLRDPACTMCRFSMDADAICVMGTGNPRADIMVVGKMSNSRTYQTELENQLKEAGLDPSKIYFTQALKCRNFERNASNKDIKTCKTYLESEIEIVQPKWILSLGNEALLATTGHSGIMKYRGKPIDRGRTTVIPTISPSSVKRNPGQLAGFLADLRFFANQVKGVEASEYEADIKYIDDKVKLRKLERLLRLATTVVCDIESVDPGTEFHPDARMVSISFTFIYVSPKDGKRRLMVTAVPLFHPESPFRRVWRAVLRFLAKAVEQIPVHMGHNTKYDARWCRQFGIRLRTDHDSLLMAHVLDENRQKGLKPQAQSRLGVAPWGIDTKSLLDTPLYEVLEYNALDTFYTWHISKIMLKELKQRPRQYRLYKHLMMPASEVYVDAERRGVWMDRERLATRTKIASDTLHHIEEQLGEYI
;
A
#
# COMPACT_ATOMS: atom_id res chain seq x y z
N MET A 1 -3.95 22.85 -37.57
CA MET A 1 -4.38 22.08 -36.36
C MET A 1 -4.51 20.63 -36.82
N THR A 2 -3.63 19.75 -36.30
CA THR A 2 -3.69 18.32 -36.61
C THR A 2 -4.94 17.76 -35.95
N ASP A 3 -5.85 17.20 -36.73
CA ASP A 3 -7.09 16.58 -36.26
C ASP A 3 -6.79 15.18 -35.73
N LEU A 4 -7.48 14.71 -34.68
CA LEU A 4 -7.34 13.35 -34.13
C LEU A 4 -7.54 12.27 -35.21
N GLY A 5 -8.42 12.53 -36.20
CA GLY A 5 -8.65 11.63 -37.34
C GLY A 5 -7.42 11.45 -38.22
N SER A 6 -6.57 12.46 -38.33
CA SER A 6 -5.35 12.42 -39.15
C SER A 6 -4.21 11.59 -38.52
N LEU A 7 -4.34 11.25 -37.24
CA LEU A 7 -3.36 10.39 -36.56
C LEU A 7 -3.56 8.91 -36.87
N ARG A 8 -4.70 8.52 -37.49
CA ARG A 8 -4.92 7.13 -37.86
C ARG A 8 -4.02 6.76 -39.03
N ASP A 9 -3.10 5.86 -38.79
CA ASP A 9 -2.19 5.37 -39.83
C ASP A 9 -2.43 3.87 -40.07
N PRO A 10 -3.30 3.54 -41.06
CA PRO A 10 -3.58 2.16 -41.42
C PRO A 10 -2.40 1.49 -42.15
N ALA A 11 -1.42 2.25 -42.63
CA ALA A 11 -0.21 1.78 -43.31
C ALA A 11 1.02 1.76 -42.39
N CYS A 12 0.83 1.87 -41.08
CA CYS A 12 1.92 1.85 -40.10
C CYS A 12 2.72 0.54 -40.20
N THR A 13 4.04 0.67 -40.27
CA THR A 13 5.01 -0.49 -40.27
C THR A 13 5.99 -0.44 -39.14
N MET A 14 5.72 0.35 -38.08
CA MET A 14 6.70 0.66 -37.03
C MET A 14 6.99 -0.49 -36.08
N CYS A 15 6.09 -1.46 -35.91
CA CYS A 15 6.28 -2.59 -34.99
C CYS A 15 5.63 -3.88 -35.51
N ARG A 16 5.97 -5.01 -34.92
CA ARG A 16 5.44 -6.32 -35.30
C ARG A 16 3.91 -6.46 -35.27
N PHE A 17 3.20 -5.61 -34.49
CA PHE A 17 1.75 -5.64 -34.43
C PHE A 17 1.09 -4.98 -35.66
N SER A 18 1.75 -4.02 -36.30
CA SER A 18 1.26 -3.38 -37.51
C SER A 18 1.45 -4.24 -38.74
N MET A 19 2.31 -5.27 -38.65
CA MET A 19 2.60 -6.20 -39.77
C MET A 19 1.63 -7.39 -39.82
N ASP A 20 0.78 -7.57 -38.81
CA ASP A 20 -0.22 -8.63 -38.82
C ASP A 20 -1.31 -8.31 -39.85
N ALA A 21 -1.77 -9.32 -40.64
CA ALA A 21 -2.74 -9.16 -41.72
C ALA A 21 -4.08 -8.53 -41.26
N ASP A 22 -4.43 -8.75 -39.99
CA ASP A 22 -5.67 -8.25 -39.36
C ASP A 22 -5.42 -7.01 -38.46
N ALA A 23 -4.28 -6.35 -38.62
CA ALA A 23 -3.94 -5.18 -37.82
C ALA A 23 -4.89 -4.01 -38.13
N ILE A 24 -5.64 -3.60 -37.12
CA ILE A 24 -6.50 -2.40 -37.22
C ILE A 24 -5.91 -1.33 -36.31
N CYS A 25 -5.52 -0.19 -36.88
CA CYS A 25 -5.12 0.97 -36.12
C CYS A 25 -6.34 1.58 -35.42
N VAL A 26 -6.35 1.63 -34.10
CA VAL A 26 -7.46 2.12 -33.28
C VAL A 26 -7.05 3.39 -32.57
N MET A 27 -7.72 4.47 -32.87
CA MET A 27 -7.56 5.74 -32.18
C MET A 27 -8.40 5.79 -30.92
N GLY A 28 -8.11 6.77 -30.07
CA GLY A 28 -8.90 7.03 -28.88
C GLY A 28 -10.34 7.48 -29.24
N THR A 29 -11.22 7.35 -28.27
CA THR A 29 -12.64 7.68 -28.37
C THR A 29 -13.08 8.53 -27.17
N GLY A 30 -14.22 9.22 -27.34
CA GLY A 30 -14.79 10.08 -26.29
C GLY A 30 -14.59 11.57 -26.58
N ASN A 31 -14.49 12.38 -25.53
CA ASN A 31 -14.44 13.84 -25.69
C ASN A 31 -13.03 14.31 -26.10
N PRO A 32 -12.83 14.88 -27.30
CA PRO A 32 -11.50 15.35 -27.73
C PRO A 32 -11.00 16.61 -27.00
N ARG A 33 -11.84 17.24 -26.17
CA ARG A 33 -11.50 18.38 -25.30
C ARG A 33 -11.61 17.99 -23.82
N ALA A 34 -11.28 16.75 -23.50
CA ALA A 34 -11.40 16.25 -22.15
C ALA A 34 -10.26 16.73 -21.24
N ASP A 35 -10.58 17.20 -20.04
CA ASP A 35 -9.59 17.40 -18.99
C ASP A 35 -9.03 16.06 -18.45
N ILE A 36 -9.72 14.96 -18.72
CA ILE A 36 -9.38 13.60 -18.25
C ILE A 36 -9.15 12.68 -19.44
N MET A 37 -8.00 12.01 -19.44
CA MET A 37 -7.69 10.93 -20.38
C MET A 37 -7.50 9.61 -19.63
N VAL A 38 -8.08 8.53 -20.12
CA VAL A 38 -7.87 7.17 -19.61
C VAL A 38 -7.07 6.39 -20.64
N VAL A 39 -5.91 5.89 -20.22
CA VAL A 39 -5.00 5.12 -21.08
C VAL A 39 -4.98 3.67 -20.64
N GLY A 40 -5.45 2.74 -21.49
CA GLY A 40 -5.35 1.31 -21.28
C GLY A 40 -4.20 0.67 -22.06
N LYS A 41 -4.07 -0.66 -21.99
CA LYS A 41 -3.09 -1.41 -22.78
C LYS A 41 -3.52 -1.43 -24.25
N MET A 42 -4.71 -1.95 -24.48
CA MET A 42 -5.31 -2.19 -25.79
C MET A 42 -6.84 -2.30 -25.63
N SER A 43 -7.61 -1.83 -26.61
CA SER A 43 -9.08 -1.95 -26.57
C SER A 43 -9.49 -3.38 -26.92
N ASN A 44 -10.07 -4.10 -25.97
CA ASN A 44 -10.37 -5.53 -26.16
C ASN A 44 -11.84 -5.86 -26.39
N SER A 45 -12.79 -5.06 -25.93
CA SER A 45 -14.22 -5.24 -26.24
C SER A 45 -15.07 -4.09 -25.72
N ARG A 46 -16.28 -3.95 -26.26
CA ARG A 46 -17.29 -3.03 -25.72
C ARG A 46 -17.64 -3.34 -24.26
N THR A 47 -17.74 -4.62 -23.92
CA THR A 47 -18.04 -5.07 -22.55
C THR A 47 -17.01 -4.58 -21.52
N TYR A 48 -15.72 -4.62 -21.87
CA TYR A 48 -14.64 -4.11 -21.02
C TYR A 48 -14.76 -2.60 -20.82
N GLN A 49 -15.04 -1.86 -21.87
CA GLN A 49 -15.20 -0.40 -21.80
C GLN A 49 -16.41 -0.02 -20.96
N THR A 50 -17.55 -0.68 -21.15
CA THR A 50 -18.79 -0.43 -20.37
C THR A 50 -18.59 -0.70 -18.89
N GLU A 51 -17.87 -1.78 -18.53
CA GLU A 51 -17.57 -2.10 -17.14
C GLU A 51 -16.68 -1.02 -16.49
N LEU A 52 -15.64 -0.57 -17.20
CA LEU A 52 -14.77 0.51 -16.74
C LEU A 52 -15.54 1.83 -16.59
N GLU A 53 -16.38 2.18 -17.54
CA GLU A 53 -17.24 3.37 -17.48
C GLU A 53 -18.18 3.35 -16.27
N ASN A 54 -18.75 2.19 -15.95
CA ASN A 54 -19.60 2.03 -14.77
C ASN A 54 -18.78 2.22 -13.47
N GLN A 55 -17.58 1.64 -13.41
CA GLN A 55 -16.70 1.82 -12.25
C GLN A 55 -16.22 3.27 -12.08
N LEU A 56 -15.98 3.99 -13.18
CA LEU A 56 -15.67 5.43 -13.17
C LEU A 56 -16.88 6.26 -12.70
N LYS A 57 -18.10 5.92 -13.12
CA LYS A 57 -19.33 6.55 -12.61
C LYS A 57 -19.52 6.33 -11.12
N GLU A 58 -19.31 5.10 -10.64
CA GLU A 58 -19.36 4.78 -9.20
C GLU A 58 -18.29 5.55 -8.40
N ALA A 59 -17.14 5.83 -9.00
CA ALA A 59 -16.12 6.70 -8.43
C ALA A 59 -16.48 8.20 -8.49
N GLY A 60 -17.58 8.55 -9.16
CA GLY A 60 -18.10 9.92 -9.28
C GLY A 60 -17.51 10.73 -10.45
N LEU A 61 -17.02 10.05 -11.48
CA LEU A 61 -16.60 10.66 -12.75
C LEU A 61 -17.67 10.45 -13.84
N ASP A 62 -17.77 11.40 -14.77
CA ASP A 62 -18.67 11.33 -15.90
C ASP A 62 -17.91 10.83 -17.14
N PRO A 63 -18.14 9.57 -17.61
CA PRO A 63 -17.42 9.03 -18.76
C PRO A 63 -17.62 9.82 -20.06
N SER A 64 -18.72 10.57 -20.22
CA SER A 64 -18.95 11.41 -21.39
C SER A 64 -17.96 12.58 -21.51
N LYS A 65 -17.30 12.94 -20.41
CA LYS A 65 -16.28 13.98 -20.32
C LYS A 65 -14.85 13.45 -20.40
N ILE A 66 -14.68 12.16 -20.66
CA ILE A 66 -13.39 11.47 -20.67
C ILE A 66 -13.00 11.13 -22.11
N TYR A 67 -11.70 11.22 -22.40
CA TYR A 67 -11.10 10.67 -23.60
C TYR A 67 -10.44 9.32 -23.27
N PHE A 68 -10.85 8.26 -23.95
CA PHE A 68 -10.34 6.90 -23.76
C PHE A 68 -9.39 6.54 -24.89
N THR A 69 -8.20 6.10 -24.54
CA THR A 69 -7.21 5.64 -25.51
C THR A 69 -6.35 4.50 -24.99
N GLN A 70 -5.36 4.09 -25.75
CA GLN A 70 -4.52 2.94 -25.43
C GLN A 70 -3.02 3.20 -25.71
N ALA A 71 -2.18 2.48 -24.96
CA ALA A 71 -0.73 2.52 -25.14
C ALA A 71 -0.27 1.92 -26.47
N LEU A 72 -1.02 0.94 -26.99
CA LEU A 72 -0.80 0.31 -28.30
C LEU A 72 -1.99 0.58 -29.19
N LYS A 73 -1.73 1.10 -30.40
CA LYS A 73 -2.77 1.48 -31.36
C LYS A 73 -3.23 0.33 -32.25
N CYS A 74 -2.45 -0.74 -32.35
CA CYS A 74 -2.86 -1.91 -33.14
C CYS A 74 -3.69 -2.87 -32.31
N ARG A 75 -4.84 -3.27 -32.86
CA ARG A 75 -5.71 -4.28 -32.26
C ARG A 75 -5.17 -5.66 -32.61
N ASN A 76 -4.54 -6.32 -31.63
CA ASN A 76 -4.13 -7.71 -31.74
C ASN A 76 -4.44 -8.44 -30.43
N PHE A 77 -5.05 -9.63 -30.51
CA PHE A 77 -5.58 -10.37 -29.38
C PHE A 77 -4.61 -11.42 -28.83
N GLU A 78 -3.60 -11.83 -29.61
CA GLU A 78 -2.86 -13.05 -29.34
C GLU A 78 -1.44 -12.85 -28.79
N ARG A 79 -0.87 -11.64 -28.82
CA ARG A 79 0.52 -11.42 -28.44
C ARG A 79 0.69 -10.48 -27.24
N ASN A 80 1.59 -10.86 -26.35
CA ASN A 80 2.03 -9.96 -25.31
C ASN A 80 2.98 -8.89 -25.87
N ALA A 81 2.69 -7.63 -25.58
CA ALA A 81 3.53 -6.51 -25.98
C ALA A 81 4.84 -6.50 -25.19
N SER A 82 5.96 -6.32 -25.87
CA SER A 82 7.24 -6.04 -25.25
C SER A 82 7.35 -4.54 -24.94
N ASN A 83 8.26 -4.19 -24.04
CA ASN A 83 8.56 -2.78 -23.75
C ASN A 83 9.02 -2.01 -24.98
N LYS A 84 9.65 -2.68 -25.97
CA LYS A 84 10.06 -2.10 -27.25
C LYS A 84 8.84 -1.72 -28.09
N ASP A 85 7.84 -2.59 -28.18
CA ASP A 85 6.60 -2.33 -28.94
C ASP A 85 5.86 -1.09 -28.36
N ILE A 86 5.77 -1.02 -27.01
CA ILE A 86 5.13 0.10 -26.34
C ILE A 86 5.88 1.40 -26.60
N LYS A 87 7.21 1.41 -26.48
CA LYS A 87 8.04 2.59 -26.74
C LYS A 87 7.92 3.05 -28.19
N THR A 88 7.85 2.12 -29.14
CA THR A 88 7.68 2.44 -30.58
C THR A 88 6.31 3.08 -30.85
N CYS A 89 5.24 2.52 -30.27
CA CYS A 89 3.88 3.02 -30.48
C CYS A 89 3.58 4.31 -29.68
N LYS A 90 4.46 4.68 -28.74
CA LYS A 90 4.30 5.83 -27.84
C LYS A 90 4.10 7.15 -28.59
N THR A 91 4.71 7.33 -29.76
CA THR A 91 4.60 8.56 -30.58
C THR A 91 3.14 8.92 -30.89
N TYR A 92 2.30 7.96 -31.21
CA TYR A 92 0.87 8.19 -31.46
C TYR A 92 0.11 8.61 -30.18
N LEU A 93 0.46 8.03 -29.04
CA LEU A 93 -0.12 8.44 -27.76
C LEU A 93 0.30 9.86 -27.37
N GLU A 94 1.55 10.23 -27.61
CA GLU A 94 2.04 11.59 -27.37
C GLU A 94 1.29 12.61 -28.21
N SER A 95 1.09 12.32 -29.50
CA SER A 95 0.31 13.19 -30.39
C SER A 95 -1.15 13.34 -29.93
N GLU A 96 -1.78 12.28 -29.44
CA GLU A 96 -3.12 12.38 -28.83
C GLU A 96 -3.11 13.25 -27.57
N ILE A 97 -2.11 13.10 -26.69
CA ILE A 97 -1.97 13.92 -25.48
C ILE A 97 -1.76 15.40 -25.85
N GLU A 98 -0.97 15.69 -26.89
CA GLU A 98 -0.74 17.04 -27.38
C GLU A 98 -1.99 17.70 -27.97
N ILE A 99 -2.85 16.94 -28.63
CA ILE A 99 -4.11 17.44 -29.20
C ILE A 99 -5.19 17.61 -28.12
N VAL A 100 -5.39 16.61 -27.27
CA VAL A 100 -6.42 16.60 -26.22
C VAL A 100 -6.05 17.52 -25.06
N GLN A 101 -4.77 17.65 -24.74
CA GLN A 101 -4.20 18.45 -23.62
C GLN A 101 -4.88 18.16 -22.28
N PRO A 102 -4.98 16.88 -21.86
CA PRO A 102 -5.64 16.54 -20.61
C PRO A 102 -4.84 17.06 -19.40
N LYS A 103 -5.53 17.53 -18.37
CA LYS A 103 -4.93 17.86 -17.07
C LYS A 103 -4.58 16.60 -16.27
N TRP A 104 -5.37 15.55 -16.47
CA TRP A 104 -5.29 14.30 -15.73
C TRP A 104 -5.24 13.09 -16.65
N ILE A 105 -4.31 12.17 -16.41
CA ILE A 105 -4.27 10.88 -17.08
C ILE A 105 -4.41 9.76 -16.06
N LEU A 106 -5.41 8.90 -16.22
CA LEU A 106 -5.52 7.63 -15.50
C LEU A 106 -4.87 6.52 -16.34
N SER A 107 -3.75 5.99 -15.85
CA SER A 107 -2.96 4.96 -16.54
C SER A 107 -3.30 3.56 -16.02
N LEU A 108 -3.87 2.69 -16.87
CA LEU A 108 -4.39 1.37 -16.50
C LEU A 108 -3.40 0.25 -16.83
N GLY A 109 -2.65 -0.21 -15.85
CA GLY A 109 -1.69 -1.31 -15.99
C GLY A 109 -0.28 -0.88 -16.39
N ASN A 110 0.62 -1.85 -16.46
CA ASN A 110 2.06 -1.59 -16.63
C ASN A 110 2.39 -1.00 -18.01
N GLU A 111 1.70 -1.44 -19.03
CA GLU A 111 1.91 -0.96 -20.41
C GLU A 111 1.52 0.51 -20.56
N ALA A 112 0.38 0.90 -19.98
CA ALA A 112 -0.05 2.30 -19.96
C ALA A 112 0.88 3.16 -19.10
N LEU A 113 1.33 2.69 -17.96
CA LEU A 113 2.32 3.35 -17.12
C LEU A 113 3.61 3.62 -17.91
N LEU A 114 4.14 2.62 -18.61
CA LEU A 114 5.35 2.75 -19.41
C LEU A 114 5.15 3.77 -20.56
N ALA A 115 4.01 3.72 -21.26
CA ALA A 115 3.72 4.63 -22.36
C ALA A 115 3.58 6.09 -21.89
N THR A 116 2.91 6.33 -20.75
CA THR A 116 2.63 7.67 -20.26
C THR A 116 3.74 8.32 -19.48
N THR A 117 4.56 7.54 -18.76
CA THR A 117 5.57 8.07 -17.83
C THR A 117 6.99 7.57 -18.08
N GLY A 118 7.16 6.51 -18.86
CA GLY A 118 8.44 5.82 -19.01
C GLY A 118 8.80 4.87 -17.86
N HIS A 119 8.00 4.82 -16.79
CA HIS A 119 8.21 3.92 -15.66
C HIS A 119 7.60 2.53 -15.88
N SER A 120 8.10 1.54 -15.14
CA SER A 120 7.56 0.17 -15.11
C SER A 120 7.41 -0.31 -13.67
N GLY A 121 6.61 -1.37 -13.46
CA GLY A 121 6.32 -1.89 -12.13
C GLY A 121 5.12 -1.21 -11.49
N ILE A 122 3.92 -1.47 -12.05
CA ILE A 122 2.66 -0.81 -11.68
C ILE A 122 2.40 -0.81 -10.16
N MET A 123 2.78 -1.87 -9.42
CA MET A 123 2.55 -1.97 -7.98
C MET A 123 3.36 -0.95 -7.18
N LYS A 124 4.48 -0.46 -7.72
CA LYS A 124 5.30 0.59 -7.10
C LYS A 124 4.70 1.99 -7.28
N TYR A 125 4.00 2.20 -8.39
CA TYR A 125 3.53 3.54 -8.81
C TYR A 125 2.01 3.74 -8.68
N ARG A 126 1.23 2.67 -8.49
CA ARG A 126 -0.24 2.77 -8.40
C ARG A 126 -0.68 3.78 -7.34
N GLY A 127 -1.67 4.58 -7.69
CA GLY A 127 -2.26 5.61 -6.83
C GLY A 127 -1.34 6.79 -6.51
N LYS A 128 -0.11 6.84 -7.03
CA LYS A 128 0.81 7.98 -6.83
C LYS A 128 0.71 8.95 -7.98
N PRO A 129 0.44 10.24 -7.72
CA PRO A 129 0.50 11.26 -8.76
C PRO A 129 1.94 11.38 -9.31
N ILE A 130 2.07 11.35 -10.63
CA ILE A 130 3.34 11.55 -11.35
C ILE A 130 3.19 12.81 -12.17
N ASP A 131 4.02 13.81 -11.87
CA ASP A 131 4.03 15.08 -12.60
C ASP A 131 4.63 14.88 -14.00
N ARG A 132 3.94 15.38 -15.00
CA ARG A 132 4.36 15.41 -16.40
C ARG A 132 4.19 16.83 -16.98
N GLY A 133 4.52 17.85 -16.22
CA GLY A 133 4.40 19.24 -16.57
C GLY A 133 2.97 19.77 -16.51
N ARG A 134 2.26 19.87 -17.64
CA ARG A 134 0.85 20.32 -17.64
C ARG A 134 -0.16 19.23 -17.26
N THR A 135 0.29 17.98 -17.20
CA THR A 135 -0.55 16.80 -17.00
C THR A 135 -0.06 16.00 -15.80
N THR A 136 -0.96 15.64 -14.91
CA THR A 136 -0.68 14.70 -13.82
C THR A 136 -1.16 13.31 -14.22
N VAL A 137 -0.26 12.31 -14.11
CA VAL A 137 -0.58 10.91 -14.38
C VAL A 137 -0.77 10.17 -13.07
N ILE A 138 -1.90 9.48 -12.91
CA ILE A 138 -2.17 8.60 -11.76
C ILE A 138 -2.32 7.16 -12.28
N PRO A 139 -1.33 6.29 -11.99
CA PRO A 139 -1.39 4.90 -12.41
C PRO A 139 -2.26 4.05 -11.49
N THR A 140 -2.95 3.07 -12.05
CA THR A 140 -3.58 1.97 -11.31
C THR A 140 -3.49 0.66 -12.08
N ILE A 141 -3.84 -0.45 -11.45
CA ILE A 141 -3.88 -1.76 -12.11
C ILE A 141 -4.96 -1.79 -13.19
N SER A 142 -4.79 -2.66 -14.19
CA SER A 142 -5.81 -2.79 -15.24
C SER A 142 -7.02 -3.60 -14.75
N PRO A 143 -8.24 -3.32 -15.25
CA PRO A 143 -9.42 -4.16 -14.97
C PRO A 143 -9.21 -5.64 -15.34
N SER A 144 -8.42 -5.93 -16.38
CA SER A 144 -8.04 -7.33 -16.71
C SER A 144 -7.19 -8.00 -15.64
N SER A 145 -6.36 -7.24 -14.91
CA SER A 145 -5.64 -7.76 -13.73
C SER A 145 -6.59 -8.05 -12.58
N VAL A 146 -7.59 -7.21 -12.37
CA VAL A 146 -8.65 -7.43 -11.37
C VAL A 146 -9.45 -8.69 -11.70
N LYS A 147 -9.80 -8.93 -12.96
CA LYS A 147 -10.49 -10.16 -13.38
C LYS A 147 -9.68 -11.43 -13.09
N ARG A 148 -8.36 -11.39 -13.30
CA ARG A 148 -7.46 -12.51 -12.96
C ARG A 148 -7.24 -12.69 -11.45
N ASN A 149 -7.33 -11.60 -10.70
CA ASN A 149 -7.17 -11.60 -9.24
C ASN A 149 -8.25 -10.72 -8.59
N PRO A 150 -9.45 -11.27 -8.33
CA PRO A 150 -10.58 -10.53 -7.76
C PRO A 150 -10.28 -9.86 -6.41
N GLY A 151 -9.32 -10.38 -5.65
CA GLY A 151 -8.87 -9.76 -4.40
C GLY A 151 -8.31 -8.34 -4.56
N GLN A 152 -7.95 -7.93 -5.79
CA GLN A 152 -7.47 -6.59 -6.10
C GLN A 152 -8.59 -5.57 -6.39
N LEU A 153 -9.86 -6.00 -6.50
CA LEU A 153 -10.98 -5.12 -6.86
C LEU A 153 -11.14 -3.94 -5.90
N ALA A 154 -11.10 -4.21 -4.60
CA ALA A 154 -11.26 -3.16 -3.59
C ALA A 154 -10.18 -2.08 -3.70
N GLY A 155 -8.92 -2.49 -3.92
CA GLY A 155 -7.81 -1.58 -4.15
C GLY A 155 -7.95 -0.79 -5.46
N PHE A 156 -8.40 -1.43 -6.52
CA PHE A 156 -8.66 -0.76 -7.80
C PHE A 156 -9.74 0.31 -7.67
N LEU A 157 -10.88 -0.02 -7.04
CA LEU A 157 -11.96 0.95 -6.79
C LEU A 157 -11.52 2.10 -5.89
N ALA A 158 -10.63 1.84 -4.92
CA ALA A 158 -10.04 2.89 -4.09
C ALA A 158 -9.16 3.84 -4.91
N ASP A 159 -8.33 3.31 -5.81
CA ASP A 159 -7.51 4.13 -6.72
C ASP A 159 -8.39 5.00 -7.64
N LEU A 160 -9.50 4.46 -8.15
CA LEU A 160 -10.44 5.25 -8.97
C LEU A 160 -11.10 6.39 -8.19
N ARG A 161 -11.49 6.14 -6.93
CA ARG A 161 -12.02 7.18 -6.03
C ARG A 161 -10.97 8.24 -5.71
N PHE A 162 -9.74 7.80 -5.42
CA PHE A 162 -8.63 8.72 -5.21
C PHE A 162 -8.41 9.61 -6.44
N PHE A 163 -8.34 9.00 -7.64
CA PHE A 163 -8.24 9.75 -8.91
C PHE A 163 -9.39 10.76 -9.07
N ALA A 164 -10.63 10.33 -8.83
CA ALA A 164 -11.79 11.20 -8.92
C ALA A 164 -11.73 12.39 -7.94
N ASN A 165 -11.25 12.17 -6.73
CA ASN A 165 -11.05 13.22 -5.73
C ASN A 165 -9.99 14.22 -6.16
N GLN A 166 -8.86 13.75 -6.71
CA GLN A 166 -7.81 14.62 -7.26
C GLN A 166 -8.36 15.50 -8.40
N VAL A 167 -9.09 14.90 -9.34
CA VAL A 167 -9.74 15.63 -10.47
C VAL A 167 -10.70 16.71 -9.98
N LYS A 168 -11.44 16.45 -8.91
CA LYS A 168 -12.43 17.39 -8.34
C LYS A 168 -11.78 18.45 -7.42
N GLY A 169 -10.47 18.36 -7.18
CA GLY A 169 -9.80 19.22 -6.19
C GLY A 169 -10.30 19.00 -4.77
N VAL A 170 -10.90 17.81 -4.51
CA VAL A 170 -11.25 17.44 -3.14
C VAL A 170 -9.94 17.13 -2.43
N GLU A 171 -9.50 18.06 -1.60
CA GLU A 171 -8.33 17.85 -0.77
C GLU A 171 -8.51 16.58 0.07
N ALA A 172 -7.48 15.75 0.09
CA ALA A 172 -7.42 14.59 1.00
C ALA A 172 -7.29 15.01 2.49
N SER A 173 -7.59 16.26 2.78
CA SER A 173 -7.25 17.02 3.99
C SER A 173 -7.99 16.59 5.25
N GLU A 174 -9.00 15.70 5.17
CA GLU A 174 -9.65 15.21 6.40
C GLU A 174 -8.70 14.29 7.22
N TYR A 175 -7.59 13.84 6.63
CA TYR A 175 -6.64 12.89 7.24
C TYR A 175 -5.19 13.37 7.10
N GLU A 176 -4.92 14.62 7.46
CA GLU A 176 -3.54 15.10 7.63
C GLU A 176 -3.02 14.79 9.04
N ALA A 177 -1.85 14.17 9.10
CA ALA A 177 -1.20 13.85 10.36
C ALA A 177 -0.26 14.98 10.79
N ASP A 178 -0.56 15.64 11.91
CA ASP A 178 0.39 16.53 12.59
C ASP A 178 1.40 15.69 13.40
N ILE A 179 2.49 15.26 12.74
CA ILE A 179 3.48 14.35 13.32
C ILE A 179 4.47 15.12 14.19
N LYS A 180 4.64 14.66 15.43
CA LYS A 180 5.65 15.20 16.35
C LYS A 180 6.85 14.24 16.41
N TYR A 181 7.96 14.65 15.83
CA TYR A 181 9.22 13.90 15.89
C TYR A 181 9.90 14.09 17.24
N ILE A 182 10.25 12.99 17.88
CA ILE A 182 10.83 12.95 19.24
C ILE A 182 12.34 12.73 19.13
N ASP A 183 13.05 13.77 18.83
CA ASP A 183 14.50 13.78 18.50
C ASP A 183 15.39 14.29 19.64
N ASP A 184 14.82 14.66 20.79
CA ASP A 184 15.57 15.09 21.97
C ASP A 184 14.96 14.58 23.30
N LYS A 185 15.76 14.74 24.38
CA LYS A 185 15.35 14.27 25.72
C LYS A 185 14.19 15.06 26.31
N VAL A 186 13.97 16.32 25.92
CA VAL A 186 12.88 17.18 26.42
C VAL A 186 11.58 16.70 25.81
N LYS A 187 11.57 16.50 24.48
CA LYS A 187 10.41 15.92 23.77
C LYS A 187 10.10 14.52 24.27
N LEU A 188 11.13 13.68 24.51
CA LEU A 188 10.94 12.33 25.03
C LEU A 188 10.28 12.32 26.42
N ARG A 189 10.69 13.19 27.34
CA ARG A 189 10.04 13.34 28.65
C ARG A 189 8.62 13.85 28.53
N LYS A 190 8.37 14.77 27.59
CA LYS A 190 7.03 15.26 27.31
C LYS A 190 6.13 14.15 26.77
N LEU A 191 6.62 13.36 25.83
CA LEU A 191 5.92 12.19 25.31
C LEU A 191 5.54 11.22 26.43
N GLU A 192 6.47 10.85 27.27
CA GLU A 192 6.24 9.91 28.39
C GLU A 192 5.11 10.42 29.32
N ARG A 193 5.11 11.71 29.67
CA ARG A 193 4.04 12.31 30.48
C ARG A 193 2.69 12.27 29.78
N LEU A 194 2.63 12.51 28.46
CA LEU A 194 1.40 12.48 27.70
C LEU A 194 0.84 11.05 27.54
N LEU A 195 1.73 10.06 27.35
CA LEU A 195 1.35 8.65 27.31
C LEU A 195 0.71 8.18 28.62
N ARG A 196 1.17 8.68 29.78
CA ARG A 196 0.52 8.41 31.07
C ARG A 196 -0.92 8.93 31.19
N LEU A 197 -1.28 9.93 30.38
CA LEU A 197 -2.64 10.48 30.31
C LEU A 197 -3.47 9.84 29.18
N ALA A 198 -2.86 8.94 28.41
CA ALA A 198 -3.51 8.32 27.27
C ALA A 198 -4.54 7.28 27.71
N THR A 199 -5.65 7.22 26.98
CA THR A 199 -6.72 6.23 27.17
C THR A 199 -6.69 5.13 26.14
N THR A 200 -6.13 5.42 24.97
CA THR A 200 -5.98 4.48 23.86
C THR A 200 -4.71 4.83 23.10
N VAL A 201 -3.96 3.83 22.69
CA VAL A 201 -2.77 3.98 21.85
C VAL A 201 -2.80 2.99 20.69
N VAL A 202 -2.38 3.46 19.52
CA VAL A 202 -1.92 2.64 18.40
C VAL A 202 -0.41 2.70 18.43
N CYS A 203 0.23 1.54 18.34
CA CYS A 203 1.68 1.41 18.28
C CYS A 203 2.07 0.63 17.03
N ASP A 204 3.15 1.06 16.39
CA ASP A 204 3.79 0.40 15.26
C ASP A 204 5.31 0.57 15.35
N ILE A 205 6.06 -0.39 14.81
CA ILE A 205 7.52 -0.37 14.84
C ILE A 205 8.11 -0.59 13.45
N GLU A 206 9.27 0.01 13.22
CA GLU A 206 10.15 -0.38 12.12
C GLU A 206 11.37 -1.09 12.67
N SER A 207 11.77 -2.18 12.03
CA SER A 207 12.85 -3.03 12.52
C SER A 207 13.77 -3.54 11.43
N VAL A 208 15.04 -3.71 11.77
CA VAL A 208 15.95 -4.60 11.03
C VAL A 208 15.68 -6.00 11.54
N ASP A 209 15.03 -6.80 10.72
CA ASP A 209 14.62 -8.17 11.06
C ASP A 209 15.48 -9.21 10.32
N PRO A 210 16.47 -9.81 11.00
CA PRO A 210 17.27 -10.89 10.44
C PRO A 210 16.58 -12.28 10.55
N GLY A 211 15.24 -12.30 10.62
CA GLY A 211 14.40 -13.49 10.68
C GLY A 211 13.71 -13.71 12.04
N THR A 212 14.20 -13.09 13.10
CA THR A 212 13.58 -13.16 14.44
C THR A 212 14.05 -12.02 15.34
N GLU A 213 13.17 -11.56 16.24
CA GLU A 213 13.47 -10.57 17.26
C GLU A 213 14.52 -11.03 18.30
N PHE A 214 14.83 -12.32 18.34
CA PHE A 214 15.85 -12.92 19.22
C PHE A 214 17.26 -12.91 18.62
N HIS A 215 17.39 -12.60 17.33
CA HIS A 215 18.70 -12.57 16.69
C HIS A 215 19.59 -11.47 17.29
N PRO A 216 20.91 -11.71 17.46
CA PRO A 216 21.84 -10.70 18.01
C PRO A 216 21.83 -9.37 17.26
N ASP A 217 21.55 -9.39 15.94
CA ASP A 217 21.50 -8.21 15.08
C ASP A 217 20.09 -7.62 14.93
N ALA A 218 19.09 -8.16 15.63
CA ALA A 218 17.75 -7.58 15.64
C ALA A 218 17.77 -6.19 16.29
N ARG A 219 17.22 -5.19 15.61
CA ARG A 219 17.19 -3.79 16.05
C ARG A 219 15.83 -3.16 15.73
N MET A 220 15.31 -2.38 16.65
CA MET A 220 14.19 -1.49 16.38
C MET A 220 14.73 -0.16 15.84
N VAL A 221 14.35 0.20 14.65
CA VAL A 221 14.79 1.42 13.94
C VAL A 221 14.01 2.62 14.42
N SER A 222 12.70 2.47 14.55
CA SER A 222 11.78 3.48 15.10
C SER A 222 10.61 2.82 15.83
N ILE A 223 9.91 3.61 16.64
CA ILE A 223 8.61 3.28 17.22
C ILE A 223 7.71 4.50 17.11
N SER A 224 6.47 4.31 16.69
CA SER A 224 5.49 5.38 16.59
C SER A 224 4.26 5.11 17.43
N PHE A 225 3.62 6.20 17.85
CA PHE A 225 2.40 6.17 18.64
C PHE A 225 1.40 7.18 18.10
N THR A 226 0.18 6.70 17.84
CA THR A 226 -1.01 7.56 17.72
C THR A 226 -1.90 7.29 18.93
N PHE A 227 -2.13 8.31 19.75
CA PHE A 227 -2.86 8.12 20.99
C PHE A 227 -3.81 9.27 21.31
N ILE A 228 -4.86 8.96 22.08
CA ILE A 228 -5.77 9.97 22.65
C ILE A 228 -5.46 10.15 24.12
N TYR A 229 -5.32 11.40 24.50
CA TYR A 229 -5.19 11.80 25.91
C TYR A 229 -6.15 12.92 26.25
N VAL A 230 -6.48 13.03 27.54
CA VAL A 230 -7.26 14.16 28.09
C VAL A 230 -6.28 15.22 28.55
N SER A 231 -6.36 16.41 27.94
CA SER A 231 -5.48 17.51 28.28
C SER A 231 -5.79 18.04 29.70
N PRO A 232 -4.82 18.09 30.60
CA PRO A 232 -5.04 18.60 31.95
C PRO A 232 -5.31 20.12 32.00
N LYS A 233 -5.05 20.84 30.90
CA LYS A 233 -5.27 22.30 30.85
C LYS A 233 -6.74 22.68 30.64
N ASP A 234 -7.47 21.90 29.86
CA ASP A 234 -8.84 22.27 29.43
C ASP A 234 -9.82 21.09 29.43
N GLY A 235 -9.40 19.93 29.90
CA GLY A 235 -10.22 18.70 29.93
C GLY A 235 -10.57 18.12 28.54
N LYS A 236 -10.03 18.68 27.44
CA LYS A 236 -10.39 18.25 26.09
C LYS A 236 -9.59 17.02 25.66
N ARG A 237 -10.24 16.14 24.92
CA ARG A 237 -9.59 15.00 24.27
C ARG A 237 -8.80 15.48 23.07
N ARG A 238 -7.56 15.05 22.96
CA ARG A 238 -6.65 15.38 21.86
C ARG A 238 -6.03 14.12 21.27
N LEU A 239 -5.97 14.08 19.94
CA LEU A 239 -5.20 13.08 19.20
C LEU A 239 -3.76 13.59 19.06
N MET A 240 -2.79 12.72 19.30
CA MET A 240 -1.37 12.99 19.11
C MET A 240 -0.76 11.90 18.26
N VAL A 241 0.04 12.29 17.27
CA VAL A 241 0.82 11.39 16.42
C VAL A 241 2.29 11.68 16.67
N THR A 242 3.06 10.65 16.99
CA THR A 242 4.49 10.81 17.33
C THR A 242 5.31 9.69 16.73
N ALA A 243 6.55 10.00 16.35
CA ALA A 243 7.55 9.02 15.96
C ALA A 243 8.85 9.23 16.75
N VAL A 244 9.41 8.15 17.26
CA VAL A 244 10.63 8.14 18.09
C VAL A 244 11.71 7.40 17.32
N PRO A 245 12.80 8.07 16.90
CA PRO A 245 13.92 7.39 16.28
C PRO A 245 14.68 6.56 17.31
N LEU A 246 15.02 5.33 16.95
CA LEU A 246 15.74 4.41 17.80
C LEU A 246 17.11 4.04 17.21
N PHE A 247 17.26 2.85 16.63
CA PHE A 247 18.50 2.38 16.04
C PHE A 247 18.58 2.77 14.55
N HIS A 248 18.83 4.04 14.29
CA HIS A 248 19.09 4.56 12.95
C HIS A 248 20.40 5.34 12.92
N PRO A 249 21.18 5.37 11.80
CA PRO A 249 22.43 6.14 11.72
C PRO A 249 22.30 7.61 12.14
N GLU A 250 21.23 8.29 11.75
CA GLU A 250 20.94 9.68 12.06
C GLU A 250 20.21 9.89 13.41
N SER A 251 19.86 8.82 14.13
CA SER A 251 19.10 8.93 15.38
C SER A 251 19.96 9.48 16.52
N PRO A 252 19.50 10.51 17.25
CA PRO A 252 20.16 10.98 18.46
C PRO A 252 20.15 9.97 19.57
N PHE A 253 19.27 8.94 19.49
CA PHE A 253 19.13 7.87 20.48
C PHE A 253 19.80 6.57 20.07
N ARG A 254 20.51 6.51 18.94
CA ARG A 254 21.09 5.27 18.37
C ARG A 254 21.85 4.43 19.41
N ARG A 255 22.68 5.07 20.24
CA ARG A 255 23.49 4.35 21.24
C ARG A 255 22.71 3.93 22.49
N VAL A 256 21.58 4.55 22.75
CA VAL A 256 20.77 4.37 23.96
C VAL A 256 19.34 3.91 23.68
N TRP A 257 19.04 3.44 22.47
CA TRP A 257 17.71 3.13 22.02
C TRP A 257 16.93 2.15 22.94
N ARG A 258 17.63 1.14 23.51
CA ARG A 258 17.02 0.23 24.51
C ARG A 258 16.64 0.94 25.80
N ALA A 259 17.42 1.95 26.21
CA ALA A 259 17.09 2.75 27.39
C ALA A 259 15.90 3.66 27.12
N VAL A 260 15.75 4.18 25.89
CA VAL A 260 14.56 4.94 25.47
C VAL A 260 13.31 4.08 25.54
N LEU A 261 13.35 2.85 25.01
CA LEU A 261 12.23 1.91 25.09
C LEU A 261 11.84 1.61 26.55
N ARG A 262 12.81 1.28 27.40
CA ARG A 262 12.56 1.04 28.84
C ARG A 262 11.99 2.26 29.55
N PHE A 263 12.43 3.46 29.18
CA PHE A 263 11.89 4.71 29.73
C PHE A 263 10.40 4.91 29.38
N LEU A 264 9.98 4.55 28.16
CA LEU A 264 8.59 4.64 27.71
C LEU A 264 7.71 3.49 28.20
N ALA A 265 8.32 2.32 28.51
CA ALA A 265 7.61 1.06 28.79
C ALA A 265 6.47 1.22 29.79
N LYS A 266 6.77 1.76 30.98
CA LYS A 266 5.79 1.90 32.05
C LYS A 266 4.60 2.83 31.68
N ALA A 267 4.86 3.87 30.89
CA ALA A 267 3.82 4.76 30.43
C ALA A 267 2.92 4.08 29.38
N VAL A 268 3.50 3.32 28.46
CA VAL A 268 2.76 2.57 27.42
C VAL A 268 1.93 1.44 28.07
N GLU A 269 2.52 0.65 28.95
CA GLU A 269 1.87 -0.50 29.61
C GLU A 269 0.62 -0.13 30.43
N GLN A 270 0.57 1.09 30.96
CA GLN A 270 -0.55 1.59 31.77
C GLN A 270 -1.75 2.02 30.91
N ILE A 271 -1.58 2.19 29.59
CA ILE A 271 -2.67 2.67 28.73
C ILE A 271 -3.78 1.59 28.67
N PRO A 272 -5.06 1.97 28.93
CA PRO A 272 -6.15 1.00 29.02
C PRO A 272 -6.41 0.19 27.74
N VAL A 273 -6.22 0.79 26.55
CA VAL A 273 -6.53 0.15 25.27
C VAL A 273 -5.36 0.27 24.30
N HIS A 274 -4.86 -0.87 23.83
CA HIS A 274 -3.82 -0.97 22.81
C HIS A 274 -4.43 -1.45 21.49
N MET A 275 -4.06 -0.79 20.42
CA MET A 275 -4.51 -1.08 19.06
C MET A 275 -3.31 -1.13 18.11
N GLY A 276 -3.46 -1.82 16.98
CA GLY A 276 -2.46 -1.82 15.93
C GLY A 276 -2.96 -2.53 14.67
N HIS A 277 -2.05 -2.77 13.75
CA HIS A 277 -2.29 -3.54 12.53
C HIS A 277 -1.33 -4.72 12.50
N ASN A 278 -1.82 -5.96 12.53
CA ASN A 278 -0.98 -7.14 12.74
C ASN A 278 -0.19 -7.07 14.06
N THR A 279 -0.89 -6.63 15.11
CA THR A 279 -0.31 -6.30 16.44
C THR A 279 0.57 -7.38 17.04
N LYS A 280 0.40 -8.63 16.61
CA LYS A 280 1.19 -9.75 17.07
C LYS A 280 2.69 -9.57 16.76
N TYR A 281 3.03 -9.00 15.61
CA TYR A 281 4.41 -8.68 15.23
C TYR A 281 5.01 -7.65 16.21
N ASP A 282 4.35 -6.50 16.34
CA ASP A 282 4.81 -5.41 17.20
C ASP A 282 4.90 -5.83 18.67
N ALA A 283 3.93 -6.61 19.16
CA ALA A 283 3.90 -7.09 20.52
C ALA A 283 5.08 -8.02 20.83
N ARG A 284 5.47 -8.91 19.91
CA ARG A 284 6.64 -9.79 20.09
C ARG A 284 7.92 -8.96 20.20
N TRP A 285 8.15 -8.06 19.26
CA TRP A 285 9.31 -7.17 19.23
C TRP A 285 9.36 -6.27 20.46
N CYS A 286 8.27 -5.59 20.78
CA CYS A 286 8.19 -4.73 21.97
C CYS A 286 8.50 -5.49 23.25
N ARG A 287 7.95 -6.69 23.42
CA ARG A 287 8.23 -7.53 24.62
C ARG A 287 9.67 -7.97 24.70
N GLN A 288 10.33 -8.24 23.56
CA GLN A 288 11.75 -8.58 23.52
C GLN A 288 12.63 -7.44 24.05
N PHE A 289 12.24 -6.20 23.78
CA PHE A 289 13.02 -5.02 24.17
C PHE A 289 12.46 -4.27 25.39
N GLY A 290 11.53 -4.89 26.13
CA GLY A 290 11.12 -4.44 27.46
C GLY A 290 9.85 -3.60 27.52
N ILE A 291 9.02 -3.57 26.48
CA ILE A 291 7.67 -2.97 26.49
C ILE A 291 6.64 -4.08 26.36
N ARG A 292 5.76 -4.23 27.35
CA ARG A 292 4.62 -5.15 27.26
C ARG A 292 3.47 -4.47 26.51
N LEU A 293 3.48 -4.60 25.19
CA LEU A 293 2.37 -4.18 24.35
C LEU A 293 1.28 -5.26 24.39
N ARG A 294 0.02 -4.85 24.66
CA ARG A 294 -1.14 -5.74 24.60
C ARG A 294 -1.77 -5.73 23.20
N THR A 295 -2.53 -6.76 22.88
CA THR A 295 -3.24 -6.89 21.62
C THR A 295 -4.75 -6.77 21.83
N ASP A 296 -5.22 -5.62 22.37
CA ASP A 296 -6.65 -5.44 22.65
C ASP A 296 -7.50 -5.31 21.38
N HIS A 297 -6.92 -4.70 20.32
CA HIS A 297 -7.53 -4.55 19.00
C HIS A 297 -6.49 -4.64 17.88
N ASP A 298 -6.86 -5.37 16.82
CA ASP A 298 -6.05 -5.56 15.63
C ASP A 298 -6.88 -5.28 14.36
N SER A 299 -6.49 -4.27 13.58
CA SER A 299 -7.21 -3.87 12.38
C SER A 299 -7.10 -4.90 11.24
N LEU A 300 -6.04 -5.72 11.18
CA LEU A 300 -5.94 -6.82 10.22
C LEU A 300 -6.98 -7.90 10.52
N LEU A 301 -7.13 -8.29 11.79
CA LEU A 301 -8.13 -9.25 12.23
C LEU A 301 -9.56 -8.70 12.09
N MET A 302 -9.78 -7.40 12.36
CA MET A 302 -11.07 -6.76 12.07
C MET A 302 -11.42 -6.84 10.58
N ALA A 303 -10.48 -6.51 9.70
CA ALA A 303 -10.67 -6.58 8.25
C ALA A 303 -11.02 -8.00 7.80
N HIS A 304 -10.35 -9.02 8.37
CA HIS A 304 -10.62 -10.42 8.06
C HIS A 304 -12.04 -10.84 8.45
N VAL A 305 -12.50 -10.46 9.65
CA VAL A 305 -13.84 -10.82 10.13
C VAL A 305 -14.94 -10.07 9.37
N LEU A 306 -14.68 -8.84 8.94
CA LEU A 306 -15.63 -8.05 8.17
C LEU A 306 -15.80 -8.57 6.74
N ASP A 307 -14.70 -8.98 6.11
CA ASP A 307 -14.70 -9.57 4.76
C ASP A 307 -13.40 -10.34 4.51
N GLU A 308 -13.48 -11.67 4.55
CA GLU A 308 -12.34 -12.56 4.38
C GLU A 308 -11.74 -12.54 2.97
N ASN A 309 -12.52 -12.11 1.96
CA ASN A 309 -12.10 -12.08 0.56
C ASN A 309 -11.35 -10.80 0.17
N ARG A 310 -11.40 -9.76 1.00
CA ARG A 310 -10.67 -8.49 0.74
C ARG A 310 -9.23 -8.54 1.20
N GLN A 311 -8.40 -7.67 0.61
CA GLN A 311 -7.04 -7.43 1.09
C GLN A 311 -7.08 -6.87 2.51
N LYS A 312 -6.30 -7.47 3.41
CA LYS A 312 -6.32 -7.17 4.85
C LYS A 312 -5.21 -6.21 5.27
N GLY A 313 -4.22 -5.98 4.40
CA GLY A 313 -3.09 -5.09 4.68
C GLY A 313 -3.52 -3.65 5.00
N LEU A 314 -2.72 -2.95 5.81
CA LEU A 314 -3.01 -1.59 6.26
C LEU A 314 -3.27 -0.63 5.10
N LYS A 315 -2.37 -0.59 4.13
CA LYS A 315 -2.44 0.34 3.00
C LYS A 315 -3.71 0.15 2.14
N PRO A 316 -4.04 -1.06 1.67
CA PRO A 316 -5.31 -1.30 0.99
C PRO A 316 -6.55 -0.95 1.82
N GLN A 317 -6.52 -1.20 3.14
CA GLN A 317 -7.64 -0.87 4.01
C GLN A 317 -7.79 0.65 4.20
N ALA A 318 -6.69 1.37 4.39
CA ALA A 318 -6.72 2.83 4.52
C ALA A 318 -7.16 3.50 3.21
N GLN A 319 -6.60 3.09 2.07
CA GLN A 319 -7.04 3.59 0.76
C GLN A 319 -8.53 3.36 0.50
N SER A 320 -9.01 2.14 0.77
CA SER A 320 -10.41 1.78 0.53
C SER A 320 -11.39 2.51 1.45
N ARG A 321 -11.02 2.76 2.72
CA ARG A 321 -11.93 3.30 3.73
C ARG A 321 -11.81 4.81 3.95
N LEU A 322 -10.61 5.36 3.75
CA LEU A 322 -10.29 6.77 3.98
C LEU A 322 -10.09 7.55 2.68
N GLY A 323 -9.89 6.88 1.53
CA GLY A 323 -9.59 7.52 0.24
C GLY A 323 -8.22 8.17 0.18
N VAL A 324 -7.29 7.79 1.06
CA VAL A 324 -5.95 8.39 1.13
C VAL A 324 -5.02 7.84 0.05
N ALA A 325 -4.03 8.64 -0.33
CA ALA A 325 -2.98 8.23 -1.25
C ALA A 325 -2.14 7.08 -0.68
N PRO A 326 -1.57 6.21 -1.54
CA PRO A 326 -0.61 5.22 -1.07
C PRO A 326 0.63 5.92 -0.49
N TRP A 327 1.11 5.40 0.63
CA TRP A 327 2.38 5.79 1.22
C TRP A 327 3.29 4.57 1.37
N GLY A 328 4.59 4.75 1.44
CA GLY A 328 5.52 3.64 1.63
C GLY A 328 6.96 4.00 1.31
N ILE A 329 7.86 3.27 1.92
CA ILE A 329 9.31 3.29 1.71
C ILE A 329 9.80 1.87 1.38
N ASP A 330 11.07 1.73 1.00
CA ASP A 330 11.71 0.43 0.92
C ASP A 330 12.11 -0.06 2.32
N THR A 331 11.32 -0.93 2.90
CA THR A 331 11.57 -1.47 4.25
C THR A 331 12.77 -2.43 4.33
N LYS A 332 13.38 -2.81 3.19
CA LYS A 332 14.60 -3.63 3.18
C LYS A 332 15.86 -2.80 3.40
N SER A 333 15.79 -1.49 3.18
CA SER A 333 16.91 -0.55 3.29
C SER A 333 16.65 0.57 4.30
N LEU A 334 15.98 0.25 5.42
CA LEU A 334 15.58 1.25 6.43
C LEU A 334 16.75 2.07 6.98
N LEU A 335 17.93 1.48 7.13
CA LEU A 335 19.11 2.19 7.66
C LEU A 335 19.77 3.12 6.63
N ASP A 336 19.50 2.92 5.34
CA ASP A 336 20.00 3.75 4.24
C ASP A 336 18.97 4.81 3.78
N THR A 337 17.71 4.67 4.24
CA THR A 337 16.64 5.63 3.99
C THR A 337 16.79 6.82 4.94
N PRO A 338 16.63 8.08 4.49
CA PRO A 338 16.67 9.25 5.37
C PRO A 338 15.76 9.09 6.59
N LEU A 339 16.24 9.42 7.78
CA LEU A 339 15.53 9.20 9.04
C LEU A 339 14.12 9.80 9.03
N TYR A 340 13.95 11.00 8.47
CA TYR A 340 12.65 11.67 8.46
C TYR A 340 11.62 10.88 7.65
N GLU A 341 12.01 10.23 6.54
CA GLU A 341 11.12 9.39 5.73
C GLU A 341 10.69 8.14 6.49
N VAL A 342 11.62 7.50 7.22
CA VAL A 342 11.31 6.35 8.08
C VAL A 342 10.34 6.74 9.20
N LEU A 343 10.56 7.88 9.84
CA LEU A 343 9.71 8.35 10.93
C LEU A 343 8.32 8.77 10.44
N GLU A 344 8.24 9.44 9.30
CA GLU A 344 6.97 9.82 8.68
C GLU A 344 6.18 8.58 8.28
N TYR A 345 6.82 7.63 7.61
CA TYR A 345 6.24 6.36 7.22
C TYR A 345 5.64 5.62 8.42
N ASN A 346 6.43 5.40 9.47
CA ASN A 346 6.00 4.72 10.69
C ASN A 346 4.87 5.46 11.42
N ALA A 347 4.92 6.80 11.47
CA ALA A 347 3.85 7.61 12.07
C ALA A 347 2.54 7.53 11.29
N LEU A 348 2.60 7.54 9.95
CA LEU A 348 1.43 7.38 9.09
C LEU A 348 0.79 6.01 9.26
N ASP A 349 1.57 4.95 9.49
CA ASP A 349 1.04 3.60 9.74
C ASP A 349 0.20 3.59 11.03
N THR A 350 0.63 4.23 12.12
CA THR A 350 -0.19 4.34 13.34
C THR A 350 -1.39 5.28 13.16
N PHE A 351 -1.22 6.40 12.47
CA PHE A 351 -2.29 7.36 12.22
C PHE A 351 -3.44 6.76 11.42
N TYR A 352 -3.14 6.11 10.30
CA TYR A 352 -4.18 5.47 9.49
C TYR A 352 -4.76 4.23 10.18
N THR A 353 -3.96 3.47 10.91
CA THR A 353 -4.45 2.37 11.74
C THR A 353 -5.49 2.85 12.75
N TRP A 354 -5.26 4.00 13.39
CA TRP A 354 -6.24 4.62 14.27
C TRP A 354 -7.57 4.88 13.56
N HIS A 355 -7.54 5.54 12.41
CA HIS A 355 -8.75 5.94 11.68
C HIS A 355 -9.52 4.73 11.15
N ILE A 356 -8.86 3.77 10.50
CA ILE A 356 -9.54 2.57 9.99
C ILE A 356 -10.09 1.70 11.13
N SER A 357 -9.38 1.59 12.25
CA SER A 357 -9.85 0.81 13.40
C SER A 357 -11.14 1.37 13.99
N LYS A 358 -11.30 2.70 14.06
CA LYS A 358 -12.55 3.32 14.49
C LYS A 358 -13.73 2.96 13.59
N ILE A 359 -13.51 3.01 12.26
CA ILE A 359 -14.54 2.66 11.27
C ILE A 359 -14.89 1.18 11.40
N MET A 360 -13.89 0.30 11.39
CA MET A 360 -14.10 -1.16 11.47
C MET A 360 -14.76 -1.59 12.78
N LEU A 361 -14.38 -1.00 13.93
CA LEU A 361 -15.02 -1.28 15.20
C LEU A 361 -16.49 -0.88 15.20
N LYS A 362 -16.83 0.25 14.57
CA LYS A 362 -18.24 0.68 14.41
C LYS A 362 -19.01 -0.32 13.55
N GLU A 363 -18.44 -0.77 12.43
CA GLU A 363 -19.05 -1.77 11.55
C GLU A 363 -19.22 -3.13 12.25
N LEU A 364 -18.21 -3.60 12.98
CA LEU A 364 -18.27 -4.87 13.72
C LEU A 364 -19.33 -4.84 14.83
N LYS A 365 -19.47 -3.72 15.55
CA LYS A 365 -20.50 -3.57 16.59
C LYS A 365 -21.92 -3.68 16.04
N GLN A 366 -22.13 -3.35 14.76
CA GLN A 366 -23.41 -3.55 14.06
C GLN A 366 -23.66 -5.02 13.67
N ARG A 367 -22.66 -5.91 13.83
CA ARG A 367 -22.69 -7.31 13.49
C ARG A 367 -22.37 -8.18 14.72
N PRO A 368 -23.30 -8.39 15.65
CA PRO A 368 -23.02 -8.96 16.98
C PRO A 368 -22.32 -10.31 16.99
N ARG A 369 -22.64 -11.20 16.02
CA ARG A 369 -21.98 -12.51 15.91
C ARG A 369 -20.51 -12.38 15.54
N GLN A 370 -20.19 -11.53 14.54
CA GLN A 370 -18.82 -11.26 14.09
C GLN A 370 -18.03 -10.52 15.16
N TYR A 371 -18.63 -9.52 15.83
CA TYR A 371 -17.99 -8.83 16.94
C TYR A 371 -17.64 -9.77 18.09
N ARG A 372 -18.53 -10.73 18.43
CA ARG A 372 -18.28 -11.74 19.46
C ARG A 372 -17.11 -12.65 19.08
N LEU A 373 -17.08 -13.16 17.83
CA LEU A 373 -15.97 -13.94 17.30
C LEU A 373 -14.65 -13.18 17.42
N TYR A 374 -14.62 -11.95 16.92
CA TYR A 374 -13.45 -11.08 16.98
C TYR A 374 -12.98 -10.84 18.42
N LYS A 375 -13.86 -10.32 19.28
CA LYS A 375 -13.48 -9.82 20.60
C LYS A 375 -13.20 -10.93 21.61
N HIS A 376 -13.96 -12.03 21.58
CA HIS A 376 -13.90 -13.06 22.63
C HIS A 376 -13.17 -14.34 22.21
N LEU A 377 -12.85 -14.49 20.90
CA LEU A 377 -12.06 -15.64 20.45
C LEU A 377 -10.75 -15.18 19.80
N MET A 378 -10.82 -14.36 18.74
CA MET A 378 -9.62 -14.05 17.95
C MET A 378 -8.62 -13.17 18.71
N MET A 379 -9.08 -12.12 19.43
CA MET A 379 -8.17 -11.27 20.17
C MET A 379 -7.48 -11.98 21.35
N PRO A 380 -8.18 -12.77 22.22
CA PRO A 380 -7.50 -13.60 23.21
C PRO A 380 -6.56 -14.63 22.60
N ALA A 381 -6.94 -15.28 21.49
CA ALA A 381 -6.08 -16.22 20.78
C ALA A 381 -4.81 -15.53 20.26
N SER A 382 -4.92 -14.31 19.72
CA SER A 382 -3.76 -13.54 19.27
C SER A 382 -2.75 -13.30 20.40
N GLU A 383 -3.21 -12.98 21.61
CA GLU A 383 -2.35 -12.81 22.79
C GLU A 383 -1.65 -14.11 23.18
N VAL A 384 -2.37 -15.25 23.14
CA VAL A 384 -1.78 -16.58 23.38
C VAL A 384 -0.72 -16.91 22.33
N TYR A 385 -0.99 -16.58 21.06
CA TYR A 385 -0.01 -16.82 19.98
C TYR A 385 1.24 -15.96 20.13
N VAL A 386 1.15 -14.71 20.60
CA VAL A 386 2.33 -13.90 20.91
C VAL A 386 3.24 -14.65 21.91
N ASP A 387 2.67 -15.20 22.98
CA ASP A 387 3.45 -15.92 23.98
C ASP A 387 3.97 -17.28 23.47
N ALA A 388 3.17 -18.00 22.68
CA ALA A 388 3.55 -19.28 22.09
C ALA A 388 4.69 -19.12 21.07
N GLU A 389 4.60 -18.14 20.18
CA GLU A 389 5.63 -17.85 19.17
C GLU A 389 6.94 -17.37 19.82
N ARG A 390 6.85 -16.58 20.90
CA ARG A 390 8.04 -16.16 21.65
C ARG A 390 8.72 -17.31 22.41
N ARG A 391 7.94 -18.26 22.90
CA ARG A 391 8.48 -19.47 23.55
C ARG A 391 9.17 -20.37 22.54
N GLY A 392 8.63 -20.40 21.30
CA GLY A 392 9.11 -21.26 20.24
C GLY A 392 8.78 -22.73 20.48
N VAL A 393 9.31 -23.58 19.60
CA VAL A 393 9.24 -25.03 19.74
C VAL A 393 10.65 -25.60 19.74
N TRP A 394 10.85 -26.65 20.53
CA TRP A 394 12.12 -27.37 20.49
C TRP A 394 12.30 -28.05 19.13
N MET A 395 13.50 -27.94 18.56
CA MET A 395 13.82 -28.54 17.28
C MET A 395 15.15 -29.31 17.38
N ASP A 396 15.11 -30.57 16.99
CA ASP A 396 16.30 -31.40 16.80
C ASP A 396 17.10 -30.91 15.58
N ARG A 397 18.20 -30.20 15.85
CA ARG A 397 19.01 -29.57 14.80
C ARG A 397 19.71 -30.58 13.90
N GLU A 398 20.15 -31.73 14.43
CA GLU A 398 20.83 -32.78 13.69
C GLU A 398 19.87 -33.46 12.73
N ARG A 399 18.69 -33.82 13.23
CA ARG A 399 17.64 -34.40 12.41
C ARG A 399 17.13 -33.42 11.35
N LEU A 400 17.00 -32.13 11.69
CA LEU A 400 16.64 -31.09 10.70
C LEU A 400 17.70 -31.02 9.59
N ALA A 401 18.99 -30.89 9.93
CA ALA A 401 20.07 -30.81 8.95
C ALA A 401 20.09 -32.03 8.02
N THR A 402 19.94 -33.23 8.58
CA THR A 402 19.85 -34.48 7.82
C THR A 402 18.67 -34.46 6.85
N ARG A 403 17.48 -34.07 7.31
CA ARG A 403 16.28 -34.02 6.47
C ARG A 403 16.36 -32.93 5.42
N THR A 404 16.94 -31.77 5.75
CA THR A 404 17.16 -30.69 4.78
C THR A 404 18.10 -31.15 3.66
N LYS A 405 19.18 -31.84 4.00
CA LYS A 405 20.09 -32.40 3.01
C LYS A 405 19.37 -33.37 2.08
N ILE A 406 18.64 -34.35 2.62
CA ILE A 406 17.89 -35.33 1.84
C ILE A 406 16.88 -34.61 0.89
N ALA A 407 16.15 -33.61 1.40
CA ALA A 407 15.19 -32.86 0.58
C ALA A 407 15.88 -32.05 -0.52
N SER A 408 17.03 -31.44 -0.23
CA SER A 408 17.82 -30.69 -1.23
C SER A 408 18.38 -31.61 -2.31
N ASP A 409 18.93 -32.76 -1.91
CA ASP A 409 19.46 -33.75 -2.86
C ASP A 409 18.36 -34.32 -3.77
N THR A 410 17.16 -34.57 -3.19
CA THR A 410 15.97 -35.02 -3.93
C THR A 410 15.49 -33.94 -4.91
N LEU A 411 15.43 -32.67 -4.48
CA LEU A 411 15.03 -31.55 -5.34
C LEU A 411 15.98 -31.41 -6.53
N HIS A 412 17.28 -31.44 -6.26
CA HIS A 412 18.32 -31.35 -7.32
C HIS A 412 18.19 -32.49 -8.34
N HIS A 413 17.97 -33.72 -7.87
CA HIS A 413 17.75 -34.85 -8.77
C HIS A 413 16.49 -34.69 -9.63
N ILE A 414 15.40 -34.19 -9.07
CA ILE A 414 14.17 -33.89 -9.82
C ILE A 414 14.41 -32.77 -10.85
N GLU A 415 15.16 -31.71 -10.47
CA GLU A 415 15.50 -30.62 -11.39
C GLU A 415 16.37 -31.09 -12.56
N GLU A 416 17.34 -32.00 -12.31
CA GLU A 416 18.14 -32.65 -13.36
C GLU A 416 17.26 -33.45 -14.31
N GLN A 417 16.37 -34.31 -13.77
CA GLN A 417 15.44 -35.08 -14.58
C GLN A 417 14.52 -34.20 -15.44
N LEU A 418 14.00 -33.10 -14.87
CA LEU A 418 13.17 -32.13 -15.62
C LEU A 418 13.96 -31.41 -16.71
N GLY A 419 15.25 -31.11 -16.46
CA GLY A 419 16.14 -30.49 -17.45
C GLY A 419 16.41 -31.36 -18.67
N GLU A 420 16.22 -32.69 -18.57
CA GLU A 420 16.31 -33.60 -19.70
C GLU A 420 15.07 -33.55 -20.63
N TYR A 421 13.94 -32.95 -20.16
CA TYR A 421 12.69 -32.86 -20.93
C TYR A 421 12.42 -31.44 -21.48
N ILE A 422 13.26 -30.44 -21.19
CA ILE A 422 13.17 -29.06 -21.65
C ILE A 422 14.34 -28.73 -22.57
#